data_aaea3513040cf1ec3878b609c3539120
#
_entry.id   aaea3513040cf1ec3878b609c3539120
#
_cell.length_a   1.000
_cell.length_b   1.000
_cell.length_c   1.000
_cell.angle_alpha   90.00
_cell.angle_beta   90.00
_cell.angle_gamma   90.00
#
_symmetry.space_group_name_H-M   'P 1'
#
loop_
_entity.id
_entity.type
_entity.pdbx_description
1 polymer ?
#
loop_
_entity_poly.entity_id
_entity_poly.type
_entity_poly.pdbx_seq_one_letter_code
_entity_poly.pdbx_strand_id
1 'polypeptide(L)'
;MKKIFSKILLLVICLFIMTGCSLFKSDAMDGIEIYTTIYPVNYLIKYLYGDNATIYSIYPSEVNFKEYELSDKKLNEYAKSSLYVFNSLDVDRDYSVKMVNINTDLKLIDVSMGMNYEYGIEELWLNPYNYLMMAQNTKNGLLQYVTNPYLISNKEHTGINDKYEELQYSLSKLDADYKDVFSNASYKTIVTSNEALKSLEKYGITVISLYENIVEETISNNNTLSDIALKYNINLSDILTYNNITNDNVKVGTNLKIPVKTIDSSLVNKVKKMISDGNVKYIYSTSGENNNVVNNLIKNYNIENIVINSMYSIDGGITNTNENYFTI
;
A
#
# COMPACT_ATOMS: atom_id res chain seq x y z
N MET A 1 -73.49 -5.38 -11.26
CA MET A 1 -72.60 -4.26 -10.95
C MET A 1 -71.57 -4.63 -9.95
N LYS A 2 -71.83 -5.22 -8.76
CA LYS A 2 -70.79 -5.58 -7.73
C LYS A 2 -69.66 -6.49 -8.24
N LYS A 3 -69.94 -7.51 -9.09
CA LYS A 3 -68.92 -8.43 -9.64
C LYS A 3 -67.99 -7.77 -10.68
N ILE A 4 -68.46 -6.75 -11.41
CA ILE A 4 -67.63 -6.01 -12.37
C ILE A 4 -66.72 -5.04 -11.63
N PHE A 5 -67.20 -4.39 -10.58
CA PHE A 5 -66.43 -3.49 -9.74
C PHE A 5 -65.28 -4.22 -9.02
N SER A 6 -65.51 -5.46 -8.50
CA SER A 6 -64.52 -6.28 -7.88
C SER A 6 -63.38 -6.72 -8.86
N LYS A 7 -63.75 -7.00 -10.12
CA LYS A 7 -62.74 -7.38 -11.16
C LYS A 7 -61.90 -6.16 -11.59
N ILE A 8 -62.52 -4.98 -11.68
CA ILE A 8 -61.84 -3.72 -12.02
C ILE A 8 -60.88 -3.35 -10.85
N LEU A 9 -61.33 -3.47 -9.60
CA LEU A 9 -60.49 -3.21 -8.42
C LEU A 9 -59.30 -4.17 -8.35
N LEU A 10 -59.50 -5.46 -8.67
CA LEU A 10 -58.41 -6.44 -8.71
C LEU A 10 -57.38 -6.12 -9.81
N LEU A 11 -57.88 -5.69 -10.99
CA LEU A 11 -57.01 -5.30 -12.12
C LEU A 11 -56.17 -4.06 -11.80
N VAL A 12 -56.75 -3.08 -11.10
CA VAL A 12 -56.02 -1.87 -10.64
C VAL A 12 -54.97 -2.22 -9.59
N ILE A 13 -55.28 -3.11 -8.64
CA ILE A 13 -54.33 -3.57 -7.65
C ILE A 13 -53.14 -4.36 -8.31
N CYS A 14 -53.43 -5.22 -9.30
CA CYS A 14 -52.41 -5.90 -10.10
C CYS A 14 -51.52 -4.94 -10.89
N LEU A 15 -52.09 -3.86 -11.45
CA LEU A 15 -51.32 -2.81 -12.15
C LEU A 15 -50.39 -2.03 -11.19
N PHE A 16 -50.81 -1.77 -9.94
CA PHE A 16 -49.98 -1.15 -8.93
C PHE A 16 -48.82 -2.05 -8.43
N ILE A 17 -49.04 -3.37 -8.41
CA ILE A 17 -47.99 -4.33 -8.01
C ILE A 17 -46.95 -4.47 -9.14
N MET A 18 -47.32 -4.34 -10.42
CA MET A 18 -46.36 -4.43 -11.53
C MET A 18 -45.52 -3.17 -11.73
N THR A 19 -45.93 -2.00 -11.20
CA THR A 19 -45.14 -0.77 -11.27
C THR A 19 -44.18 -0.60 -10.09
N GLY A 20 -44.23 -1.47 -9.06
CA GLY A 20 -43.38 -1.42 -7.86
C GLY A 20 -41.97 -1.93 -8.03
N CYS A 21 -41.66 -2.65 -9.11
CA CYS A 21 -40.30 -3.27 -9.28
C CYS A 21 -39.28 -2.40 -10.03
N SER A 22 -39.61 -1.18 -10.44
CA SER A 22 -38.65 -0.35 -11.20
C SER A 22 -38.20 0.93 -10.48
N LEU A 23 -38.45 1.06 -9.18
CA LEU A 23 -38.06 2.25 -8.40
C LEU A 23 -36.62 2.17 -7.80
N PHE A 24 -35.99 1.03 -7.85
CA PHE A 24 -34.54 0.96 -7.57
C PHE A 24 -33.82 1.09 -8.92
N LYS A 25 -33.51 2.31 -9.33
CA LYS A 25 -32.43 2.50 -10.31
C LYS A 25 -31.19 1.81 -9.74
N SER A 26 -30.73 0.74 -10.40
CA SER A 26 -29.41 0.19 -10.10
C SER A 26 -28.40 1.31 -10.21
N ASP A 27 -27.59 1.53 -9.20
CA ASP A 27 -26.48 2.47 -9.26
C ASP A 27 -25.51 2.00 -10.35
N ALA A 28 -24.96 2.93 -11.13
CA ALA A 28 -23.95 2.60 -12.14
C ALA A 28 -22.69 1.99 -11.52
N MET A 29 -22.56 2.07 -10.20
CA MET A 29 -21.46 1.49 -9.41
C MET A 29 -21.83 0.17 -8.73
N ASP A 30 -23.06 -0.35 -8.89
CA ASP A 30 -23.49 -1.62 -8.32
C ASP A 30 -23.10 -2.80 -9.22
N GLY A 31 -22.48 -3.83 -8.64
CA GLY A 31 -22.05 -5.03 -9.36
C GLY A 31 -20.87 -4.83 -10.33
N ILE A 32 -20.11 -3.74 -10.19
CA ILE A 32 -18.98 -3.43 -11.07
C ILE A 32 -17.73 -4.26 -10.77
N GLU A 33 -16.81 -4.28 -11.74
CA GLU A 33 -15.44 -4.76 -11.54
C GLU A 33 -14.52 -3.60 -11.16
N ILE A 34 -13.76 -3.79 -10.07
CA ILE A 34 -12.77 -2.85 -9.56
C ILE A 34 -11.41 -3.53 -9.55
N TYR A 35 -10.43 -2.89 -10.18
CA TYR A 35 -9.02 -3.27 -9.99
C TYR A 35 -8.36 -2.35 -8.97
N THR A 36 -7.57 -2.97 -8.11
CA THR A 36 -6.78 -2.31 -7.06
C THR A 36 -5.32 -2.71 -7.20
N THR A 37 -4.45 -2.12 -6.42
CA THR A 37 -3.01 -2.40 -6.43
C THR A 37 -2.61 -3.30 -5.26
N ILE A 38 -1.73 -2.85 -4.39
CA ILE A 38 -1.22 -3.59 -3.22
C ILE A 38 -2.33 -3.90 -2.20
N TYR A 39 -2.02 -4.84 -1.29
CA TYR A 39 -3.00 -5.31 -0.30
C TYR A 39 -3.67 -4.20 0.52
N PRO A 40 -2.97 -3.17 1.06
CA PRO A 40 -3.63 -2.11 1.81
C PRO A 40 -4.69 -1.36 1.00
N VAL A 41 -4.45 -1.12 -0.29
CA VAL A 41 -5.42 -0.49 -1.19
C VAL A 41 -6.61 -1.42 -1.46
N ASN A 42 -6.33 -2.70 -1.71
CA ASN A 42 -7.34 -3.72 -1.93
C ASN A 42 -8.25 -3.88 -0.69
N TYR A 43 -7.64 -3.90 0.51
CA TYR A 43 -8.38 -4.00 1.76
C TYR A 43 -9.36 -2.84 1.96
N LEU A 44 -8.94 -1.59 1.71
CA LEU A 44 -9.81 -0.42 1.84
C LEU A 44 -11.05 -0.53 0.96
N ILE A 45 -10.89 -0.90 -0.30
CA ILE A 45 -12.02 -1.05 -1.22
C ILE A 45 -12.90 -2.23 -0.81
N LYS A 46 -12.31 -3.37 -0.46
CA LYS A 46 -13.08 -4.53 0.04
C LYS A 46 -13.87 -4.19 1.28
N TYR A 47 -13.27 -3.45 2.21
CA TYR A 47 -13.93 -3.07 3.46
C TYR A 47 -15.09 -2.09 3.21
N LEU A 48 -14.85 -1.04 2.43
CA LEU A 48 -15.82 0.03 2.23
C LEU A 48 -16.91 -0.31 1.19
N TYR A 49 -16.62 -1.17 0.21
CA TYR A 49 -17.49 -1.40 -0.94
C TYR A 49 -17.56 -2.84 -1.45
N GLY A 50 -16.93 -3.80 -0.77
CA GLY A 50 -16.79 -5.19 -1.24
C GLY A 50 -18.09 -5.94 -1.47
N ASP A 51 -19.14 -5.60 -0.74
CA ASP A 51 -20.47 -6.21 -0.90
C ASP A 51 -21.17 -5.79 -2.21
N ASN A 52 -20.70 -4.73 -2.87
CA ASN A 52 -21.33 -4.10 -4.03
C ASN A 52 -20.50 -4.21 -5.32
N ALA A 53 -19.34 -4.88 -5.29
CA ALA A 53 -18.42 -4.97 -6.42
C ALA A 53 -17.60 -6.24 -6.40
N THR A 54 -17.10 -6.67 -7.57
CA THR A 54 -16.06 -7.69 -7.67
C THR A 54 -14.68 -7.02 -7.69
N ILE A 55 -13.83 -7.34 -6.72
CA ILE A 55 -12.57 -6.63 -6.50
C ILE A 55 -11.38 -7.55 -6.77
N TYR A 56 -10.51 -7.09 -7.64
CA TYR A 56 -9.27 -7.77 -8.05
C TYR A 56 -8.05 -6.92 -7.71
N SER A 57 -6.88 -7.57 -7.54
CA SER A 57 -5.59 -6.88 -7.54
C SER A 57 -4.94 -7.02 -8.92
N ILE A 58 -4.25 -5.95 -9.38
CA ILE A 58 -3.41 -6.00 -10.58
C ILE A 58 -2.13 -6.82 -10.34
N TYR A 59 -1.71 -6.96 -9.08
CA TYR A 59 -0.56 -7.75 -8.68
C TYR A 59 -0.99 -9.16 -8.33
N PRO A 60 -0.35 -10.21 -8.90
CA PRO A 60 -0.53 -11.58 -8.45
C PRO A 60 -0.08 -11.76 -6.99
N SER A 61 -0.57 -12.82 -6.34
CA SER A 61 -0.08 -13.23 -5.03
C SER A 61 1.42 -13.52 -5.07
N GLU A 62 2.14 -13.21 -3.98
CA GLU A 62 3.55 -13.57 -3.76
C GLU A 62 4.57 -12.91 -4.70
N VAL A 63 4.17 -11.94 -5.52
CA VAL A 63 5.13 -11.19 -6.34
C VAL A 63 5.74 -10.02 -5.57
N ASN A 64 7.01 -9.76 -5.83
CA ASN A 64 7.61 -8.49 -5.44
C ASN A 64 7.06 -7.39 -6.37
N PHE A 65 6.10 -6.59 -5.91
CA PHE A 65 5.46 -5.58 -6.74
C PHE A 65 6.44 -4.51 -7.26
N LYS A 66 7.55 -4.26 -6.54
CA LYS A 66 8.60 -3.31 -6.97
C LYS A 66 9.36 -3.80 -8.21
N GLU A 67 9.37 -5.11 -8.46
CA GLU A 67 10.04 -5.73 -9.61
C GLU A 67 9.05 -6.23 -10.66
N TYR A 68 7.75 -6.24 -10.33
CA TYR A 68 6.73 -6.77 -11.20
C TYR A 68 6.26 -5.72 -12.20
N GLU A 69 6.44 -6.01 -13.49
CA GLU A 69 5.97 -5.17 -14.57
C GLU A 69 4.69 -5.74 -15.22
N LEU A 70 3.68 -4.90 -15.35
CA LEU A 70 2.47 -5.24 -16.07
C LEU A 70 2.73 -5.25 -17.57
N SER A 71 2.40 -6.37 -18.23
CA SER A 71 2.42 -6.43 -19.68
C SER A 71 1.33 -5.56 -20.31
N ASP A 72 1.54 -5.07 -21.54
CA ASP A 72 0.54 -4.30 -22.30
C ASP A 72 -0.79 -5.05 -22.43
N LYS A 73 -0.74 -6.38 -22.55
CA LYS A 73 -1.96 -7.21 -22.59
C LYS A 73 -2.78 -7.07 -21.31
N LYS A 74 -2.14 -7.14 -20.14
CA LYS A 74 -2.80 -6.98 -18.84
C LYS A 74 -3.29 -5.55 -18.63
N LEU A 75 -2.50 -4.54 -19.02
CA LEU A 75 -2.93 -3.14 -18.98
C LEU A 75 -4.20 -2.91 -19.80
N ASN A 76 -4.26 -3.48 -21.03
CA ASN A 76 -5.44 -3.42 -21.88
C ASN A 76 -6.66 -4.17 -21.31
N GLU A 77 -6.44 -5.23 -20.54
CA GLU A 77 -7.50 -5.97 -19.85
C GLU A 77 -8.04 -5.16 -18.67
N TYR A 78 -7.18 -4.70 -17.79
CA TYR A 78 -7.56 -3.97 -16.58
C TYR A 78 -8.17 -2.60 -16.87
N ALA A 79 -7.74 -1.93 -17.94
CA ALA A 79 -8.32 -0.67 -18.40
C ALA A 79 -9.81 -0.78 -18.79
N LYS A 80 -10.33 -1.99 -19.04
CA LYS A 80 -11.76 -2.22 -19.35
C LYS A 80 -12.65 -2.25 -18.12
N SER A 81 -12.07 -2.27 -16.92
CA SER A 81 -12.83 -2.25 -15.66
C SER A 81 -13.61 -0.93 -15.50
N SER A 82 -14.53 -0.94 -14.55
CA SER A 82 -15.31 0.26 -14.25
C SER A 82 -14.54 1.27 -13.38
N LEU A 83 -13.62 0.79 -12.54
CA LEU A 83 -12.89 1.60 -11.59
C LEU A 83 -11.50 1.01 -11.33
N TYR A 84 -10.49 1.88 -11.30
CA TYR A 84 -9.14 1.55 -10.84
C TYR A 84 -8.79 2.38 -9.60
N VAL A 85 -8.33 1.70 -8.53
CA VAL A 85 -7.98 2.31 -7.25
C VAL A 85 -6.51 2.06 -6.96
N PHE A 86 -5.75 3.10 -6.74
CA PHE A 86 -4.29 3.05 -6.74
C PHE A 86 -3.67 4.06 -5.77
N ASN A 87 -2.36 3.88 -5.53
CA ASN A 87 -1.53 4.82 -4.79
C ASN A 87 -0.65 5.61 -5.77
N SER A 88 -0.87 6.92 -5.89
CA SER A 88 -0.13 7.76 -6.86
C SER A 88 1.31 8.09 -6.43
N LEU A 89 1.72 7.71 -5.24
CA LEU A 89 3.08 7.92 -4.73
C LEU A 89 4.05 6.79 -5.10
N ASP A 90 3.60 5.82 -5.93
CA ASP A 90 4.38 4.69 -6.41
C ASP A 90 4.18 4.50 -7.92
N VAL A 91 4.77 3.43 -8.49
CA VAL A 91 4.66 3.00 -9.91
C VAL A 91 3.21 2.86 -10.39
N ASP A 92 2.28 2.66 -9.49
CA ASP A 92 0.83 2.56 -9.75
C ASP A 92 0.28 3.78 -10.50
N ARG A 93 0.88 4.96 -10.30
CA ARG A 93 0.55 6.18 -11.04
C ARG A 93 0.78 6.03 -12.54
N ASP A 94 1.90 5.43 -12.93
CA ASP A 94 2.23 5.25 -14.34
C ASP A 94 1.26 4.27 -15.00
N TYR A 95 0.83 3.24 -14.27
CA TYR A 95 -0.22 2.34 -14.73
C TYR A 95 -1.56 3.06 -14.88
N SER A 96 -1.95 3.94 -13.95
CA SER A 96 -3.17 4.72 -14.06
C SER A 96 -3.19 5.58 -15.33
N VAL A 97 -2.08 6.26 -15.63
CA VAL A 97 -1.93 7.07 -16.86
C VAL A 97 -2.06 6.20 -18.11
N LYS A 98 -1.37 5.05 -18.15
CA LYS A 98 -1.46 4.12 -19.29
C LYS A 98 -2.88 3.60 -19.49
N MET A 99 -3.57 3.21 -18.41
CA MET A 99 -4.95 2.69 -18.48
C MET A 99 -5.96 3.75 -18.94
N VAL A 100 -5.84 5.00 -18.48
CA VAL A 100 -6.72 6.10 -18.94
C VAL A 100 -6.48 6.42 -20.41
N ASN A 101 -5.24 6.33 -20.90
CA ASN A 101 -4.96 6.50 -22.34
C ASN A 101 -5.58 5.38 -23.19
N ILE A 102 -5.81 4.19 -22.63
CA ILE A 102 -6.51 3.08 -23.29
C ILE A 102 -8.04 3.26 -23.21
N ASN A 103 -8.53 3.66 -22.05
CA ASN A 103 -9.97 3.84 -21.77
C ASN A 103 -10.21 5.14 -21.00
N THR A 104 -10.66 6.17 -21.71
CA THR A 104 -10.93 7.49 -21.13
C THR A 104 -12.14 7.52 -20.18
N ASP A 105 -12.99 6.49 -20.20
CA ASP A 105 -14.16 6.36 -19.32
C ASP A 105 -13.83 5.64 -18.00
N LEU A 106 -12.59 5.12 -17.86
CA LEU A 106 -12.12 4.47 -16.64
C LEU A 106 -12.14 5.45 -15.47
N LYS A 107 -12.90 5.12 -14.43
CA LYS A 107 -12.91 5.88 -13.18
C LYS A 107 -11.65 5.61 -12.39
N LEU A 108 -11.13 6.64 -11.73
CA LEU A 108 -9.91 6.56 -10.92
C LEU A 108 -10.16 7.01 -9.49
N ILE A 109 -9.59 6.30 -8.51
CA ILE A 109 -9.47 6.76 -7.13
C ILE A 109 -8.01 6.66 -6.72
N ASP A 110 -7.39 7.80 -6.42
CA ASP A 110 -6.09 7.88 -5.79
C ASP A 110 -6.25 7.91 -4.26
N VAL A 111 -5.85 6.82 -3.60
CA VAL A 111 -5.96 6.71 -2.14
C VAL A 111 -4.93 7.56 -1.40
N SER A 112 -3.87 7.99 -2.07
CA SER A 112 -2.79 8.81 -1.50
C SER A 112 -2.89 10.30 -1.85
N MET A 113 -4.02 10.73 -2.42
CA MET A 113 -4.21 12.12 -2.84
C MET A 113 -3.90 13.11 -1.69
N GLY A 114 -2.98 14.04 -1.94
CA GLY A 114 -2.57 15.06 -0.98
C GLY A 114 -1.71 14.54 0.18
N MET A 115 -1.27 13.28 0.12
CA MET A 115 -0.38 12.69 1.11
C MET A 115 1.08 12.77 0.65
N ASN A 116 1.99 12.59 1.60
CA ASN A 116 3.42 12.36 1.40
C ASN A 116 3.92 11.41 2.49
N TYR A 117 5.13 10.91 2.32
CA TYR A 117 5.85 10.16 3.34
C TYR A 117 7.26 10.73 3.50
N GLU A 118 7.86 10.56 4.67
CA GLU A 118 9.19 11.08 5.00
C GLU A 118 10.26 10.00 4.87
N TYR A 119 9.91 8.76 5.18
CA TYR A 119 10.85 7.64 5.27
C TYR A 119 10.61 6.64 4.14
N GLY A 120 9.84 5.60 4.37
CA GLY A 120 9.45 4.61 3.37
C GLY A 120 7.97 4.74 3.01
N ILE A 121 7.62 4.33 1.79
CA ILE A 121 6.22 4.37 1.34
C ILE A 121 5.29 3.53 2.23
N GLU A 122 5.83 2.53 2.91
CA GLU A 122 5.15 1.69 3.89
C GLU A 122 4.54 2.51 5.03
N GLU A 123 5.07 3.70 5.29
CA GLU A 123 4.52 4.64 6.28
C GLU A 123 3.06 4.99 6.01
N LEU A 124 2.62 4.95 4.74
CA LEU A 124 1.25 5.27 4.37
C LEU A 124 0.24 4.28 4.98
N TRP A 125 0.59 3.02 5.15
CA TRP A 125 -0.31 1.99 5.67
C TRP A 125 0.14 1.34 6.97
N LEU A 126 1.43 1.36 7.34
CA LEU A 126 1.88 0.88 8.64
C LEU A 126 1.65 1.89 9.76
N ASN A 127 1.39 3.16 9.42
CA ASN A 127 1.00 4.18 10.37
C ASN A 127 -0.53 4.32 10.38
N PRO A 128 -1.23 4.01 11.48
CA PRO A 128 -2.70 4.03 11.54
C PRO A 128 -3.33 5.37 11.15
N TYR A 129 -2.67 6.49 11.49
CA TYR A 129 -3.13 7.83 11.12
C TYR A 129 -3.07 8.06 9.60
N ASN A 130 -1.96 7.70 8.97
CA ASN A 130 -1.81 7.83 7.52
C ASN A 130 -2.78 6.89 6.80
N TYR A 131 -2.96 5.67 7.31
CA TYR A 131 -3.92 4.74 6.73
C TYR A 131 -5.37 5.22 6.85
N LEU A 132 -5.70 5.92 7.93
CA LEU A 132 -6.99 6.59 8.05
C LEU A 132 -7.17 7.68 6.98
N MET A 133 -6.13 8.42 6.62
CA MET A 133 -6.18 9.37 5.50
C MET A 133 -6.40 8.66 4.17
N MET A 134 -5.73 7.53 3.92
CA MET A 134 -6.01 6.69 2.73
C MET A 134 -7.47 6.21 2.70
N ALA A 135 -8.00 5.77 3.84
CA ALA A 135 -9.41 5.38 3.96
C ALA A 135 -10.37 6.54 3.67
N GLN A 136 -10.04 7.75 4.14
CA GLN A 136 -10.82 8.96 3.86
C GLN A 136 -10.81 9.30 2.37
N ASN A 137 -9.65 9.22 1.72
CA ASN A 137 -9.52 9.44 0.28
C ASN A 137 -10.31 8.40 -0.52
N THR A 138 -10.23 7.13 -0.12
CA THR A 138 -11.01 6.05 -0.72
C THR A 138 -12.51 6.30 -0.63
N LYS A 139 -13.00 6.64 0.59
CA LYS A 139 -14.40 7.01 0.80
C LYS A 139 -14.82 8.17 -0.09
N ASN A 140 -14.06 9.25 -0.07
CA ASN A 140 -14.37 10.44 -0.86
C ASN A 140 -14.39 10.15 -2.37
N GLY A 141 -13.46 9.32 -2.84
CA GLY A 141 -13.43 8.87 -4.23
C GLY A 141 -14.66 8.04 -4.61
N LEU A 142 -15.07 7.09 -3.76
CA LEU A 142 -16.29 6.31 -3.98
C LEU A 142 -17.53 7.21 -4.04
N LEU A 143 -17.66 8.20 -3.15
CA LEU A 143 -18.79 9.12 -3.10
C LEU A 143 -18.87 10.07 -4.30
N GLN A 144 -17.83 10.20 -5.12
CA GLN A 144 -17.91 10.93 -6.39
C GLN A 144 -18.68 10.17 -7.46
N TYR A 145 -18.74 8.84 -7.37
CA TYR A 145 -19.31 7.97 -8.39
C TYR A 145 -20.60 7.29 -7.94
N VAL A 146 -20.72 6.97 -6.66
CA VAL A 146 -21.91 6.34 -6.07
C VAL A 146 -22.98 7.39 -5.83
N THR A 147 -24.17 7.18 -6.41
CA THR A 147 -25.30 8.11 -6.32
C THR A 147 -26.48 7.54 -5.54
N ASN A 148 -26.54 6.23 -5.33
CA ASN A 148 -27.59 5.58 -4.57
C ASN A 148 -27.42 5.86 -3.06
N PRO A 149 -28.38 6.58 -2.41
CA PRO A 149 -28.28 6.90 -0.99
C PRO A 149 -28.16 5.66 -0.07
N TYR A 150 -28.73 4.53 -0.47
CA TYR A 150 -28.67 3.29 0.29
C TYR A 150 -27.24 2.72 0.35
N LEU A 151 -26.47 2.84 -0.74
CA LEU A 151 -25.05 2.44 -0.78
C LEU A 151 -24.14 3.44 -0.03
N ILE A 152 -24.60 4.68 0.14
CA ILE A 152 -23.85 5.71 0.87
C ILE A 152 -24.02 5.53 2.38
N SER A 153 -25.25 5.39 2.86
CA SER A 153 -25.58 5.11 4.27
C SER A 153 -26.97 4.49 4.38
N ASN A 154 -27.16 3.55 5.28
CA ASN A 154 -28.42 2.85 5.42
C ASN A 154 -28.64 2.40 6.90
N LYS A 155 -29.85 1.95 7.22
CA LYS A 155 -30.22 1.52 8.59
C LYS A 155 -29.52 0.23 9.04
N GLU A 156 -29.06 -0.58 8.10
CA GLU A 156 -28.32 -1.82 8.33
C GLU A 156 -26.81 -1.55 8.58
N HIS A 157 -26.37 -0.28 8.53
CA HIS A 157 -24.98 0.15 8.71
C HIS A 157 -24.00 -0.55 7.77
N THR A 158 -24.41 -0.76 6.50
CA THR A 158 -23.59 -1.41 5.46
C THR A 158 -23.14 -0.45 4.37
N GLY A 159 -23.53 0.84 4.45
CA GLY A 159 -23.16 1.86 3.50
C GLY A 159 -21.70 2.32 3.65
N ILE A 160 -21.21 3.02 2.64
CA ILE A 160 -19.81 3.52 2.59
C ILE A 160 -19.47 4.39 3.83
N ASN A 161 -20.36 5.29 4.21
CA ASN A 161 -20.14 6.15 5.37
C ASN A 161 -20.12 5.34 6.68
N ASP A 162 -21.04 4.40 6.82
CA ASP A 162 -21.17 3.56 8.02
C ASP A 162 -19.92 2.70 8.20
N LYS A 163 -19.47 2.05 7.12
CA LYS A 163 -18.23 1.26 7.09
C LYS A 163 -16.98 2.11 7.36
N TYR A 164 -16.95 3.34 6.85
CA TYR A 164 -15.85 4.26 7.13
C TYR A 164 -15.79 4.66 8.61
N GLU A 165 -16.93 4.95 9.26
CA GLU A 165 -16.96 5.29 10.69
C GLU A 165 -16.45 4.13 11.55
N GLU A 166 -16.81 2.89 11.21
CA GLU A 166 -16.31 1.68 11.87
C GLU A 166 -14.79 1.52 11.70
N LEU A 167 -14.28 1.72 10.46
CA LEU A 167 -12.85 1.67 10.16
C LEU A 167 -12.08 2.78 10.88
N GLN A 168 -12.62 4.00 10.90
CA GLN A 168 -12.06 5.13 11.62
C GLN A 168 -11.93 4.85 13.12
N TYR A 169 -12.96 4.28 13.74
CA TYR A 169 -12.90 3.87 15.14
C TYR A 169 -11.79 2.83 15.37
N SER A 170 -11.72 1.81 14.52
CA SER A 170 -10.74 0.73 14.65
C SER A 170 -9.29 1.23 14.48
N LEU A 171 -9.03 2.11 13.50
CA LEU A 171 -7.71 2.71 13.28
C LEU A 171 -7.32 3.68 14.41
N SER A 172 -8.28 4.46 14.92
CA SER A 172 -8.04 5.35 16.05
C SER A 172 -7.71 4.56 17.32
N LYS A 173 -8.38 3.42 17.52
CA LYS A 173 -8.06 2.51 18.61
C LYS A 173 -6.66 1.91 18.46
N LEU A 174 -6.28 1.46 17.25
CA LEU A 174 -4.95 0.93 16.97
C LEU A 174 -3.86 1.99 17.26
N ASP A 175 -4.06 3.26 16.88
CA ASP A 175 -3.13 4.36 17.18
C ASP A 175 -2.99 4.57 18.70
N ALA A 176 -4.09 4.50 19.45
CA ALA A 176 -4.07 4.59 20.91
C ALA A 176 -3.37 3.38 21.55
N ASP A 177 -3.62 2.17 21.06
CA ASP A 177 -2.97 0.94 21.51
C ASP A 177 -1.43 1.02 21.28
N TYR A 178 -0.98 1.52 20.13
CA TYR A 178 0.44 1.78 19.86
C TYR A 178 1.03 2.75 20.88
N LYS A 179 0.35 3.88 21.15
CA LYS A 179 0.79 4.87 22.12
C LYS A 179 0.93 4.26 23.51
N ASP A 180 -0.02 3.44 23.94
CA ASP A 180 0.02 2.78 25.25
C ASP A 180 1.17 1.78 25.33
N VAL A 181 1.29 0.87 24.36
CA VAL A 181 2.36 -0.14 24.29
C VAL A 181 3.74 0.52 24.31
N PHE A 182 3.98 1.52 23.46
CA PHE A 182 5.29 2.15 23.38
C PHE A 182 5.59 3.05 24.58
N SER A 183 4.58 3.67 25.21
CA SER A 183 4.78 4.45 26.47
C SER A 183 5.17 3.56 27.64
N ASN A 184 4.71 2.33 27.67
CA ASN A 184 4.99 1.34 28.72
C ASN A 184 6.13 0.38 28.38
N ALA A 185 6.72 0.46 27.18
CA ALA A 185 7.80 -0.42 26.76
C ALA A 185 9.04 -0.26 27.63
N SER A 186 9.63 -1.37 28.09
CA SER A 186 10.87 -1.40 28.85
C SER A 186 12.10 -1.01 28.02
N TYR A 187 12.05 -1.29 26.72
CA TYR A 187 13.07 -0.90 25.75
C TYR A 187 12.53 0.21 24.85
N LYS A 188 13.20 1.36 24.86
CA LYS A 188 12.81 2.54 24.08
C LYS A 188 13.52 2.67 22.75
N THR A 189 14.37 1.70 22.42
CA THR A 189 15.10 1.68 21.15
C THR A 189 14.87 0.36 20.45
N ILE A 190 14.48 0.44 19.18
CA ILE A 190 14.41 -0.70 18.26
C ILE A 190 15.41 -0.50 17.12
N VAL A 191 15.92 -1.58 16.57
CA VAL A 191 16.79 -1.59 15.39
C VAL A 191 16.01 -2.22 14.24
N THR A 192 16.02 -1.58 13.09
CA THR A 192 15.29 -2.02 11.89
C THR A 192 16.23 -2.16 10.70
N SER A 193 15.92 -3.03 9.76
CA SER A 193 16.67 -3.22 8.53
C SER A 193 16.41 -2.13 7.49
N ASN A 194 15.27 -1.46 7.58
CA ASN A 194 14.83 -0.39 6.68
C ASN A 194 14.11 0.73 7.44
N GLU A 195 13.50 1.66 6.72
CA GLU A 195 12.84 2.84 7.29
C GLU A 195 11.32 2.68 7.48
N ALA A 196 10.74 1.52 7.14
CA ALA A 196 9.29 1.29 7.20
C ALA A 196 8.65 1.56 8.58
N LEU A 197 9.41 1.33 9.66
CA LEU A 197 8.96 1.56 11.04
C LEU A 197 9.42 2.90 11.64
N LYS A 198 10.08 3.75 10.85
CA LYS A 198 10.63 5.01 11.36
C LYS A 198 9.56 5.95 11.92
N SER A 199 8.38 5.95 11.34
CA SER A 199 7.24 6.73 11.80
C SER A 199 6.75 6.37 13.22
N LEU A 200 7.18 5.21 13.78
CA LEU A 200 6.87 4.84 15.16
C LEU A 200 7.55 5.73 16.20
N GLU A 201 8.56 6.53 15.83
CA GLU A 201 9.20 7.50 16.72
C GLU A 201 8.21 8.53 17.28
N LYS A 202 7.10 8.78 16.58
CA LYS A 202 6.00 9.62 17.10
C LYS A 202 5.42 9.15 18.43
N TYR A 203 5.58 7.85 18.75
CA TYR A 203 5.11 7.27 20.01
C TYR A 203 6.16 7.26 21.13
N GLY A 204 7.29 7.96 20.95
CA GLY A 204 8.31 8.16 21.99
C GLY A 204 9.35 7.05 22.11
N ILE A 205 9.52 6.23 21.07
CA ILE A 205 10.66 5.30 20.94
C ILE A 205 11.70 5.88 19.97
N THR A 206 12.91 5.31 20.00
CA THR A 206 13.95 5.60 19.02
C THR A 206 14.05 4.44 18.03
N VAL A 207 13.98 4.73 16.74
CA VAL A 207 14.16 3.74 15.67
C VAL A 207 15.50 3.95 14.99
N ILE A 208 16.43 3.00 15.17
CA ILE A 208 17.70 2.97 14.48
C ILE A 208 17.53 2.14 13.22
N SER A 209 17.49 2.80 12.07
CA SER A 209 17.37 2.13 10.78
C SER A 209 18.74 1.83 10.20
N LEU A 210 19.00 0.56 9.91
CA LEU A 210 20.18 0.06 9.18
C LEU A 210 19.80 -0.07 7.69
N TYR A 211 19.37 1.04 7.09
CA TYR A 211 18.87 1.05 5.72
C TYR A 211 19.94 1.41 4.71
N GLU A 212 20.08 0.56 3.69
CA GLU A 212 20.88 0.82 2.49
C GLU A 212 19.95 0.90 1.28
N ASN A 213 20.25 1.81 0.35
CA ASN A 213 19.59 1.88 -0.95
C ASN A 213 20.68 1.80 -2.03
N ILE A 214 20.82 0.64 -2.63
CA ILE A 214 21.78 0.35 -3.70
C ILE A 214 20.98 0.06 -4.96
N VAL A 215 21.06 0.94 -5.95
CA VAL A 215 20.38 0.79 -7.23
C VAL A 215 21.36 0.23 -8.26
N GLU A 216 20.93 -0.71 -9.10
CA GLU A 216 21.72 -1.18 -10.23
C GLU A 216 21.42 -0.32 -11.47
N GLU A 217 22.48 0.16 -12.14
CA GLU A 217 22.38 0.99 -13.32
C GLU A 217 23.37 0.50 -14.37
N THR A 218 22.92 0.36 -15.61
CA THR A 218 23.81 -0.04 -16.73
C THR A 218 24.25 1.17 -17.52
N ILE A 219 25.57 1.31 -17.74
CA ILE A 219 26.13 2.36 -18.60
C ILE A 219 25.66 2.17 -20.03
N SER A 220 25.07 3.21 -20.60
CA SER A 220 24.62 3.28 -21.98
C SER A 220 25.39 4.33 -22.77
N ASN A 221 25.18 4.38 -24.09
CA ASN A 221 25.77 5.43 -24.95
C ASN A 221 25.29 6.85 -24.61
N ASN A 222 24.18 6.96 -23.88
CA ASN A 222 23.49 8.22 -23.58
C ASN A 222 23.67 8.71 -22.15
N ASN A 223 24.38 7.96 -21.27
CA ASN A 223 24.65 8.36 -19.91
C ASN A 223 26.11 8.16 -19.53
N THR A 224 26.66 9.11 -18.80
CA THR A 224 27.98 9.05 -18.18
C THR A 224 27.83 8.74 -16.69
N LEU A 225 28.94 8.40 -16.00
CA LEU A 225 28.95 8.29 -14.54
C LEU A 225 28.49 9.59 -13.86
N SER A 226 28.85 10.73 -14.44
CA SER A 226 28.44 12.05 -13.93
C SER A 226 26.93 12.27 -14.08
N ASP A 227 26.34 11.83 -15.19
CA ASP A 227 24.88 11.90 -15.38
C ASP A 227 24.13 11.02 -14.37
N ILE A 228 24.67 9.82 -14.10
CA ILE A 228 24.15 8.92 -13.08
C ILE A 228 24.26 9.53 -11.68
N ALA A 229 25.43 10.12 -11.35
CA ALA A 229 25.64 10.79 -10.07
C ALA A 229 24.63 11.95 -9.87
N LEU A 230 24.36 12.74 -10.92
CA LEU A 230 23.35 13.79 -10.89
C LEU A 230 21.93 13.22 -10.77
N LYS A 231 21.59 12.17 -11.51
CA LYS A 231 20.28 11.50 -11.47
C LYS A 231 19.91 11.05 -10.05
N TYR A 232 20.88 10.52 -9.32
CA TYR A 232 20.66 9.99 -7.96
C TYR A 232 21.07 10.98 -6.84
N ASN A 233 21.53 12.19 -7.20
CA ASN A 233 21.98 13.24 -6.27
C ASN A 233 23.04 12.73 -5.27
N ILE A 234 24.06 12.02 -5.78
CA ILE A 234 25.20 11.49 -5.01
C ILE A 234 26.52 11.96 -5.62
N ASN A 235 27.62 11.82 -4.88
CA ASN A 235 28.93 12.17 -5.41
C ASN A 235 29.45 11.10 -6.38
N LEU A 236 30.08 11.50 -7.46
CA LEU A 236 30.73 10.59 -8.39
C LEU A 236 31.77 9.71 -7.70
N SER A 237 32.50 10.26 -6.72
CA SER A 237 33.49 9.52 -5.90
C SER A 237 32.87 8.34 -5.17
N ASP A 238 31.64 8.43 -4.76
CA ASP A 238 30.94 7.36 -4.03
C ASP A 238 30.62 6.19 -4.96
N ILE A 239 30.20 6.50 -6.21
CA ILE A 239 30.02 5.47 -7.24
C ILE A 239 31.33 4.75 -7.55
N LEU A 240 32.40 5.52 -7.78
CA LEU A 240 33.71 4.96 -8.07
C LEU A 240 34.23 4.04 -6.96
N THR A 241 34.15 4.53 -5.73
CA THR A 241 34.60 3.80 -4.55
C THR A 241 33.80 2.51 -4.32
N TYR A 242 32.49 2.59 -4.42
CA TYR A 242 31.60 1.46 -4.16
C TYR A 242 31.78 0.33 -5.19
N ASN A 243 32.07 0.68 -6.46
CA ASN A 243 32.31 -0.27 -7.54
C ASN A 243 33.80 -0.65 -7.72
N ASN A 244 34.70 -0.18 -6.88
CA ASN A 244 36.16 -0.37 -7.02
C ASN A 244 36.70 0.12 -8.37
N ILE A 245 36.19 1.24 -8.86
CA ILE A 245 36.60 1.86 -10.13
C ILE A 245 37.58 2.98 -9.83
N THR A 246 38.72 2.99 -10.54
CA THR A 246 39.79 3.97 -10.32
C THR A 246 39.72 5.20 -11.21
N ASN A 247 38.91 5.16 -12.24
CA ASN A 247 38.68 6.29 -13.17
C ASN A 247 37.22 6.25 -13.70
N ASP A 248 36.78 7.36 -14.26
CA ASP A 248 35.42 7.55 -14.77
C ASP A 248 35.17 6.99 -16.20
N ASN A 249 36.16 6.37 -16.79
CA ASN A 249 36.07 5.82 -18.14
C ASN A 249 35.57 4.38 -18.14
N VAL A 250 34.27 4.23 -17.92
CA VAL A 250 33.59 2.93 -17.81
C VAL A 250 32.98 2.54 -19.15
N LYS A 251 33.14 1.28 -19.53
CA LYS A 251 32.61 0.76 -20.80
C LYS A 251 31.09 0.70 -20.81
N VAL A 252 30.48 1.02 -21.94
CA VAL A 252 29.06 0.79 -22.21
C VAL A 252 28.71 -0.70 -21.97
N GLY A 253 27.60 -0.95 -21.35
CA GLY A 253 27.15 -2.28 -20.93
C GLY A 253 27.67 -2.72 -19.55
N THR A 254 28.49 -1.90 -18.87
CA THR A 254 28.89 -2.19 -17.49
C THR A 254 27.73 -1.96 -16.54
N ASN A 255 27.42 -2.96 -15.72
CA ASN A 255 26.44 -2.84 -14.65
C ASN A 255 27.12 -2.30 -13.38
N LEU A 256 26.58 -1.24 -12.82
CA LEU A 256 27.10 -0.52 -11.66
C LEU A 256 26.13 -0.58 -10.50
N LYS A 257 26.67 -0.67 -9.30
CA LYS A 257 25.92 -0.49 -8.05
C LYS A 257 26.03 0.96 -7.60
N ILE A 258 24.90 1.65 -7.55
CA ILE A 258 24.81 3.06 -7.21
C ILE A 258 24.40 3.19 -5.74
N PRO A 259 25.33 3.62 -4.85
CA PRO A 259 25.04 3.70 -3.41
C PRO A 259 24.28 4.97 -3.07
N VAL A 260 22.98 4.99 -3.40
CA VAL A 260 22.09 6.14 -3.14
C VAL A 260 22.03 6.44 -1.64
N LYS A 261 22.03 5.41 -0.81
CA LYS A 261 22.15 5.52 0.64
C LYS A 261 23.01 4.38 1.19
N THR A 262 24.00 4.70 2.01
CA THR A 262 24.85 3.72 2.70
C THR A 262 24.71 3.85 4.21
N ILE A 263 24.97 2.76 4.94
CA ILE A 263 24.97 2.78 6.40
C ILE A 263 26.33 3.29 6.90
N ASP A 264 26.31 4.28 7.78
CA ASP A 264 27.52 4.76 8.47
C ASP A 264 28.08 3.64 9.36
N SER A 265 29.38 3.37 9.22
CA SER A 265 30.07 2.38 10.04
C SER A 265 30.03 2.70 11.54
N SER A 266 29.98 3.97 11.93
CA SER A 266 29.82 4.40 13.32
C SER A 266 28.45 3.97 13.88
N LEU A 267 27.38 4.05 13.06
CA LEU A 267 26.05 3.58 13.42
C LEU A 267 26.03 2.07 13.63
N VAL A 268 26.68 1.31 12.73
CA VAL A 268 26.80 -0.16 12.87
C VAL A 268 27.53 -0.51 14.16
N ASN A 269 28.62 0.19 14.47
CA ASN A 269 29.38 -0.04 15.71
C ASN A 269 28.58 0.34 16.97
N LYS A 270 27.78 1.40 16.91
CA LYS A 270 26.83 1.75 17.98
C LYS A 270 25.85 0.62 18.23
N VAL A 271 25.23 0.08 17.16
CA VAL A 271 24.28 -1.04 17.26
C VAL A 271 24.94 -2.29 17.83
N LYS A 272 26.16 -2.65 17.37
CA LYS A 272 26.96 -3.78 17.95
C LYS A 272 27.14 -3.62 19.45
N LYS A 273 27.50 -2.42 19.90
CA LYS A 273 27.67 -2.14 21.33
C LYS A 273 26.34 -2.29 22.08
N MET A 274 25.23 -1.76 21.54
CA MET A 274 23.92 -1.88 22.18
C MET A 274 23.45 -3.33 22.30
N ILE A 275 23.74 -4.18 21.32
CA ILE A 275 23.48 -5.62 21.37
C ILE A 275 24.30 -6.26 22.48
N SER A 276 25.61 -5.98 22.51
CA SER A 276 26.53 -6.54 23.53
C SER A 276 26.17 -6.09 24.95
N ASP A 277 25.67 -4.87 25.11
CA ASP A 277 25.26 -4.33 26.42
C ASP A 277 23.84 -4.83 26.82
N GLY A 278 23.16 -5.63 25.98
CA GLY A 278 21.82 -6.17 26.23
C GLY A 278 20.66 -5.15 26.06
N ASN A 279 20.95 -3.98 25.48
CA ASN A 279 19.98 -2.91 25.25
C ASN A 279 19.13 -3.11 23.98
N VAL A 280 19.58 -3.99 23.07
CA VAL A 280 18.87 -4.41 21.86
C VAL A 280 18.84 -5.93 21.84
N LYS A 281 17.65 -6.51 21.79
CA LYS A 281 17.43 -7.96 21.78
C LYS A 281 16.97 -8.48 20.45
N TYR A 282 16.34 -7.63 19.65
CA TYR A 282 15.74 -7.98 18.37
C TYR A 282 16.14 -7.00 17.29
N ILE A 283 16.26 -7.48 16.08
CA ILE A 283 16.26 -6.64 14.86
C ILE A 283 14.94 -6.90 14.14
N TYR A 284 14.32 -5.85 13.66
CA TYR A 284 13.07 -5.93 12.89
C TYR A 284 13.38 -5.73 11.42
N SER A 285 12.96 -6.67 10.59
CA SER A 285 13.04 -6.55 9.12
C SER A 285 11.67 -6.72 8.49
N THR A 286 11.49 -6.21 7.27
CA THR A 286 10.29 -6.47 6.50
C THR A 286 10.46 -7.72 5.64
N SER A 287 9.33 -8.39 5.35
CA SER A 287 9.34 -9.59 4.49
C SER A 287 9.91 -9.29 3.10
N GLY A 288 10.72 -10.21 2.58
CA GLY A 288 11.34 -10.09 1.26
C GLY A 288 12.59 -9.21 1.19
N GLU A 289 13.05 -8.64 2.32
CA GLU A 289 14.23 -7.79 2.35
C GLU A 289 15.51 -8.59 2.54
N ASN A 290 16.58 -8.19 1.85
CA ASN A 290 17.91 -8.74 2.01
C ASN A 290 18.91 -7.62 2.34
N ASN A 291 19.26 -7.49 3.62
CA ASN A 291 20.21 -6.50 4.12
C ASN A 291 21.46 -7.20 4.70
N ASN A 292 22.58 -7.05 4.00
CA ASN A 292 23.83 -7.73 4.37
C ASN A 292 24.35 -7.32 5.75
N VAL A 293 24.19 -6.07 6.17
CA VAL A 293 24.63 -5.59 7.48
C VAL A 293 23.80 -6.26 8.57
N VAL A 294 22.49 -6.31 8.41
CA VAL A 294 21.57 -6.97 9.33
C VAL A 294 21.85 -8.46 9.41
N ASN A 295 22.01 -9.15 8.27
CA ASN A 295 22.34 -10.58 8.22
C ASN A 295 23.65 -10.89 8.96
N ASN A 296 24.68 -10.03 8.82
CA ASN A 296 25.94 -10.17 9.55
C ASN A 296 25.77 -9.96 11.06
N LEU A 297 24.94 -9.01 11.49
CA LEU A 297 24.65 -8.80 12.91
C LEU A 297 23.93 -9.99 13.51
N ILE A 298 22.89 -10.50 12.85
CA ILE A 298 22.15 -11.69 13.29
C ILE A 298 23.08 -12.88 13.46
N LYS A 299 23.92 -13.15 12.45
CA LYS A 299 24.84 -14.31 12.46
C LYS A 299 25.92 -14.21 13.52
N ASN A 300 26.53 -13.01 13.71
CA ASN A 300 27.71 -12.85 14.55
C ASN A 300 27.39 -12.58 16.03
N TYR A 301 26.20 -12.05 16.33
CA TYR A 301 25.81 -11.69 17.69
C TYR A 301 24.66 -12.56 18.23
N ASN A 302 24.20 -13.55 17.45
CA ASN A 302 23.07 -14.43 17.79
C ASN A 302 21.84 -13.65 18.28
N ILE A 303 21.55 -12.52 17.62
CA ILE A 303 20.38 -11.71 17.89
C ILE A 303 19.19 -12.25 17.08
N GLU A 304 18.01 -12.22 17.65
CA GLU A 304 16.79 -12.67 16.98
C GLU A 304 16.30 -11.63 15.95
N ASN A 305 15.90 -12.11 14.77
CA ASN A 305 15.26 -11.28 13.75
C ASN A 305 13.75 -11.49 13.78
N ILE A 306 13.01 -10.40 13.97
CA ILE A 306 11.55 -10.39 13.87
C ILE A 306 11.18 -9.86 12.49
N VAL A 307 10.61 -10.73 11.67
CA VAL A 307 10.16 -10.35 10.33
C VAL A 307 8.72 -9.84 10.41
N ILE A 308 8.53 -8.61 9.96
CA ILE A 308 7.24 -7.93 9.91
C ILE A 308 6.70 -8.03 8.48
N ASN A 309 5.42 -8.34 8.35
CA ASN A 309 4.76 -8.33 7.04
C ASN A 309 4.69 -6.89 6.51
N SER A 310 5.27 -6.67 5.33
CA SER A 310 5.22 -5.37 4.66
C SER A 310 3.85 -5.01 4.10
N MET A 311 2.93 -5.95 4.06
CA MET A 311 1.58 -5.85 3.50
C MET A 311 1.53 -5.55 1.98
N TYR A 312 2.63 -5.66 1.26
CA TYR A 312 2.61 -5.41 -0.18
C TYR A 312 1.80 -6.43 -0.98
N SER A 313 1.91 -7.69 -0.59
CA SER A 313 1.16 -8.78 -1.22
C SER A 313 0.33 -9.53 -0.19
N ILE A 314 -0.72 -10.16 -0.67
CA ILE A 314 -1.45 -11.16 0.08
C ILE A 314 -0.74 -12.48 -0.17
N ASP A 315 -0.04 -13.01 0.82
CA ASP A 315 0.40 -14.39 0.77
C ASP A 315 -0.85 -15.29 0.63
N GLY A 316 -0.76 -16.33 -0.18
CA GLY A 316 -1.90 -17.23 -0.43
C GLY A 316 -2.54 -17.82 0.84
N GLY A 317 -1.84 -17.73 2.00
CA GLY A 317 -2.35 -18.06 3.33
C GLY A 317 -3.38 -17.06 3.87
N ILE A 318 -3.26 -15.77 3.56
CA ILE A 318 -4.16 -14.71 4.08
C ILE A 318 -5.56 -14.81 3.44
N THR A 319 -5.67 -15.34 2.23
CA THR A 319 -6.98 -15.52 1.57
C THR A 319 -7.84 -16.63 2.20
N ASN A 320 -7.24 -17.52 2.98
CA ASN A 320 -7.90 -18.67 3.61
C ASN A 320 -8.03 -18.55 5.14
N THR A 321 -7.50 -17.47 5.74
CA THR A 321 -7.56 -17.21 7.18
C THR A 321 -8.50 -16.03 7.45
N ASN A 322 -8.98 -15.91 8.69
CA ASN A 322 -9.71 -14.72 9.15
C ASN A 322 -8.77 -13.53 9.38
N GLU A 323 -7.59 -13.54 8.77
CA GLU A 323 -6.61 -12.46 8.88
C GLU A 323 -7.04 -11.26 8.03
N ASN A 324 -6.83 -10.08 8.59
CA ASN A 324 -7.15 -8.81 7.97
C ASN A 324 -6.09 -7.76 8.35
N TYR A 325 -6.22 -6.53 7.89
CA TYR A 325 -5.28 -5.46 8.17
C TYR A 325 -4.93 -5.30 9.66
N PHE A 326 -5.85 -5.58 10.58
CA PHE A 326 -5.65 -5.42 12.02
C PHE A 326 -5.03 -6.65 12.70
N THR A 327 -4.92 -7.78 12.02
CA THR A 327 -4.47 -9.06 12.59
C THR A 327 -3.16 -9.57 11.96
N ILE A 328 -2.70 -8.95 10.89
CA ILE A 328 -1.43 -9.22 10.23
C ILE A 328 -0.30 -8.43 10.89
#